data_08dd2366cc12da12fc4d178663735edc
#
_entry.id   08dd2366cc12da12fc4d178663735edc
#
_cell.length_a   1.000
_cell.length_b   1.000
_cell.length_c   1.000
_cell.angle_alpha   90.00
_cell.angle_beta   90.00
_cell.angle_gamma   90.00
#
_symmetry.space_group_name_H-M   'P 1'
#
loop_
_entity.id
_entity.type
_entity.pdbx_description
1 polymer ?
#
loop_
_entity_poly.entity_id
_entity_poly.type
_entity_poly.pdbx_seq_one_letter_code
_entity_poly.pdbx_strand_id
1 'polypeptide(L)'
;GSEMCIRDSRVGLKSHGHSTLGGRKVWFDPDVNRINYDDHGRLLGEFNEDDAILVILEGGEFYISNFDANNHYEDNIARIEKWDPKKVWTAVVNDADNGGFAYIKRFTMDALRRHQNFVGENEKSQLVLLTDTFYPRLLFSFGGTDADRAPLEIDADSFIGVKGFKAKGKRVTTFNIDKVEELEPLRQPDPEPEPTDAADEAEPEDLDPDAGKSQQQVIDEMTGQLNLFTENADL
;
A
#
# COMPACT_ATOMS: atom_id res chain seq x y z
N GLY A 1 9.42 -32.87 60.25
CA GLY A 1 9.02 -33.06 58.88
C GLY A 1 8.46 -31.77 58.37
N SER A 2 9.22 -31.04 57.53
CA SER A 2 8.72 -29.88 56.81
C SER A 2 8.38 -30.34 55.41
N GLU A 3 7.10 -30.36 55.10
CA GLU A 3 6.64 -30.57 53.72
C GLU A 3 6.73 -29.25 52.97
N MET A 4 7.58 -29.23 51.96
CA MET A 4 7.78 -28.10 51.06
C MET A 4 6.78 -28.24 49.92
N CYS A 5 5.68 -27.46 49.94
CA CYS A 5 4.74 -27.37 48.84
C CYS A 5 5.36 -26.67 47.66
N ILE A 6 5.78 -27.41 46.65
CA ILE A 6 6.13 -26.91 45.33
C ILE A 6 4.84 -26.56 44.62
N ARG A 7 4.50 -25.27 44.53
CA ARG A 7 3.44 -24.78 43.60
C ARG A 7 4.02 -24.81 42.20
N ASP A 8 3.62 -25.82 41.46
CA ASP A 8 3.88 -25.92 40.04
C ASP A 8 2.97 -24.90 39.31
N SER A 9 3.53 -23.71 39.06
CA SER A 9 2.90 -22.70 38.24
C SER A 9 3.05 -23.09 36.79
N ARG A 10 2.15 -23.91 36.26
CA ARG A 10 2.00 -24.07 34.83
C ARG A 10 1.46 -22.76 34.23
N VAL A 11 2.36 -21.89 33.79
CA VAL A 11 2.01 -20.80 32.87
C VAL A 11 1.68 -21.46 31.54
N GLY A 12 0.38 -21.67 31.32
CA GLY A 12 -0.11 -22.05 30.01
C GLY A 12 0.18 -20.90 29.06
N LEU A 13 1.17 -21.06 28.20
CA LEU A 13 1.28 -20.26 26.98
C LEU A 13 -0.02 -20.45 26.22
N LYS A 14 -0.91 -19.46 26.29
CA LYS A 14 -1.99 -19.32 25.34
C LYS A 14 -1.32 -19.04 23.99
N SER A 15 -1.06 -20.10 23.24
CA SER A 15 -0.85 -19.96 21.81
C SER A 15 -2.12 -19.33 21.28
N HIS A 16 -2.06 -18.07 20.86
CA HIS A 16 -3.10 -17.50 20.02
C HIS A 16 -3.09 -18.34 18.74
N GLY A 17 -4.02 -19.29 18.69
CA GLY A 17 -4.28 -20.01 17.44
C GLY A 17 -4.67 -18.97 16.41
N HIS A 18 -3.86 -18.81 15.38
CA HIS A 18 -4.19 -17.99 14.23
C HIS A 18 -5.45 -18.59 13.64
N SER A 19 -6.52 -17.80 13.67
CA SER A 19 -7.70 -18.11 12.90
C SER A 19 -7.32 -18.06 11.43
N THR A 20 -7.23 -19.19 10.78
CA THR A 20 -6.96 -19.31 9.35
C THR A 20 -8.16 -18.89 8.47
N LEU A 21 -9.20 -18.34 9.07
CA LEU A 21 -10.44 -17.91 8.42
C LEU A 21 -10.77 -16.47 8.86
N GLY A 22 -10.32 -15.50 8.08
CA GLY A 22 -10.65 -14.09 8.21
C GLY A 22 -9.70 -13.30 9.13
N GLY A 23 -9.37 -12.08 8.71
CA GLY A 23 -8.61 -11.13 9.50
C GLY A 23 -9.44 -10.60 10.69
N ARG A 24 -8.78 -9.92 11.62
CA ARG A 24 -9.44 -9.22 12.71
C ARG A 24 -10.04 -7.92 12.21
N LYS A 25 -11.32 -7.69 12.46
CA LYS A 25 -11.97 -6.43 12.15
C LYS A 25 -11.44 -5.31 13.05
N VAL A 26 -11.15 -4.17 12.46
CA VAL A 26 -10.60 -2.98 13.12
C VAL A 26 -11.46 -1.78 12.79
N TRP A 27 -11.88 -1.05 13.82
CA TRP A 27 -12.64 0.21 13.71
C TRP A 27 -11.83 1.37 14.25
N PHE A 28 -12.09 2.55 13.73
CA PHE A 28 -11.53 3.81 14.23
C PHE A 28 -12.65 4.65 14.84
N ASP A 29 -12.48 5.02 16.09
CA ASP A 29 -13.36 5.90 16.82
C ASP A 29 -12.76 7.33 16.81
N PRO A 30 -13.38 8.27 16.08
CA PRO A 30 -12.89 9.64 15.99
C PRO A 30 -13.11 10.46 17.27
N ASP A 31 -14.03 10.05 18.15
CA ASP A 31 -14.33 10.78 19.38
C ASP A 31 -13.20 10.67 20.43
N VAL A 32 -12.46 9.57 20.36
CA VAL A 32 -11.31 9.29 21.24
C VAL A 32 -9.99 9.14 20.51
N ASN A 33 -9.97 9.28 19.18
CA ASN A 33 -8.81 9.10 18.30
C ASN A 33 -8.07 7.78 18.53
N ARG A 34 -8.84 6.68 18.60
CA ARG A 34 -8.31 5.33 18.83
C ARG A 34 -8.94 4.31 17.89
N ILE A 35 -8.21 3.27 17.64
CA ILE A 35 -8.79 2.06 17.05
C ILE A 35 -9.35 1.17 18.14
N ASN A 36 -10.31 0.35 17.75
CA ASN A 36 -10.92 -0.65 18.61
C ASN A 36 -11.32 -1.90 17.79
N TYR A 37 -11.78 -2.91 18.50
CA TYR A 37 -12.21 -4.18 17.91
C TYR A 37 -13.66 -4.50 18.25
N ASP A 38 -14.38 -3.53 18.83
CA ASP A 38 -15.69 -3.68 19.46
C ASP A 38 -16.81 -2.98 18.68
N ASP A 39 -16.60 -2.75 17.38
CA ASP A 39 -17.60 -2.17 16.45
C ASP A 39 -17.99 -0.71 16.79
N HIS A 40 -17.04 0.08 17.30
CA HIS A 40 -17.25 1.50 17.56
C HIS A 40 -16.59 2.37 16.50
N GLY A 41 -17.38 3.29 15.90
CA GLY A 41 -16.90 4.23 14.89
C GLY A 41 -16.89 3.66 13.48
N ARG A 42 -15.88 4.01 12.70
CA ARG A 42 -15.75 3.65 11.29
C ARG A 42 -14.94 2.36 11.11
N LEU A 43 -15.49 1.37 10.41
CA LEU A 43 -14.75 0.16 10.03
C LEU A 43 -13.61 0.52 9.07
N LEU A 44 -12.39 0.14 9.42
CA LEU A 44 -11.21 0.26 8.56
C LEU A 44 -10.99 -0.99 7.68
N GLY A 45 -11.55 -2.13 8.08
CA GLY A 45 -11.47 -3.39 7.36
C GLY A 45 -11.05 -4.57 8.24
N GLU A 46 -10.71 -5.67 7.59
CA GLU A 46 -10.14 -6.87 8.21
C GLU A 46 -8.63 -6.86 8.09
N PHE A 47 -7.93 -7.05 9.20
CA PHE A 47 -6.48 -6.96 9.33
C PHE A 47 -5.87 -8.31 9.69
N ASN A 48 -4.88 -8.73 8.95
CA ASN A 48 -3.98 -9.85 9.26
C ASN A 48 -2.73 -9.34 9.98
N GLU A 49 -1.86 -10.22 10.44
CA GLU A 49 -0.67 -9.86 11.24
C GLU A 49 0.26 -8.85 10.55
N ASP A 50 0.42 -8.94 9.24
CA ASP A 50 1.31 -8.09 8.46
C ASP A 50 0.66 -6.78 7.99
N ASP A 51 -0.64 -6.62 8.24
CA ASP A 51 -1.36 -5.42 7.85
C ASP A 51 -1.00 -4.23 8.76
N ALA A 52 -1.14 -3.05 8.21
CA ALA A 52 -0.84 -1.81 8.91
C ALA A 52 -1.90 -0.73 8.62
N ILE A 53 -1.89 0.31 9.42
CA ILE A 53 -2.75 1.47 9.27
C ILE A 53 -1.94 2.60 8.64
N LEU A 54 -2.49 3.20 7.60
CA LEU A 54 -2.02 4.47 7.05
C LEU A 54 -2.76 5.62 7.75
N VAL A 55 -1.99 6.58 8.26
CA VAL A 55 -2.49 7.83 8.83
C VAL A 55 -1.98 8.97 7.99
N ILE A 56 -2.87 9.87 7.56
CA ILE A 56 -2.56 11.09 6.83
C ILE A 56 -3.13 12.26 7.60
N LEU A 57 -2.30 13.25 7.90
CA LEU A 57 -2.68 14.47 8.59
C LEU A 57 -3.03 15.59 7.60
N GLU A 58 -3.81 16.57 8.05
CA GLU A 58 -4.27 17.71 7.22
C GLU A 58 -3.12 18.49 6.56
N GLY A 59 -1.93 18.54 7.20
CA GLY A 59 -0.73 19.17 6.65
C GLY A 59 -0.02 18.39 5.56
N GLY A 60 -0.52 17.20 5.17
CA GLY A 60 0.13 16.32 4.19
C GLY A 60 1.26 15.47 4.78
N GLU A 61 1.36 15.43 6.10
CA GLU A 61 2.19 14.44 6.79
C GLU A 61 1.48 13.09 6.79
N PHE A 62 2.25 12.02 6.73
CA PHE A 62 1.74 10.66 6.83
C PHE A 62 2.73 9.73 7.51
N TYR A 63 2.23 8.65 8.07
CA TYR A 63 3.02 7.56 8.62
C TYR A 63 2.23 6.25 8.63
N ILE A 64 2.95 5.14 8.81
CA ILE A 64 2.37 3.81 8.94
C ILE A 64 2.46 3.37 10.40
N SER A 65 1.33 2.94 10.95
CA SER A 65 1.19 2.44 12.32
C SER A 65 0.76 0.97 12.32
N ASN A 66 1.08 0.26 13.40
CA ASN A 66 0.43 -1.01 13.67
C ASN A 66 -1.03 -0.77 14.15
N PHE A 67 -1.85 -1.81 14.17
CA PHE A 67 -3.24 -1.72 14.63
C PHE A 67 -3.42 -2.14 16.10
N ASP A 68 -2.55 -1.65 17.00
CA ASP A 68 -2.70 -1.85 18.45
C ASP A 68 -3.75 -0.87 19.00
N ALA A 69 -4.76 -1.39 19.73
CA ALA A 69 -5.82 -0.58 20.33
C ALA A 69 -5.31 0.41 21.39
N ASN A 70 -4.08 0.26 21.88
CA ASN A 70 -3.45 1.24 22.77
C ASN A 70 -2.90 2.47 22.05
N ASN A 71 -2.80 2.44 20.71
CA ASN A 71 -2.35 3.60 19.95
C ASN A 71 -3.37 4.73 20.08
N HIS A 72 -2.85 5.93 20.28
CA HIS A 72 -3.60 7.17 20.23
C HIS A 72 -3.11 7.97 19.02
N TYR A 73 -4.05 8.44 18.23
CA TYR A 73 -3.78 9.18 17.01
C TYR A 73 -4.01 10.67 17.22
N GLU A 74 -3.49 11.51 16.34
CA GLU A 74 -3.57 12.96 16.36
C GLU A 74 -5.00 13.46 16.09
N ASP A 75 -5.31 14.68 16.53
CA ASP A 75 -6.63 15.31 16.33
C ASP A 75 -6.84 15.79 14.89
N ASN A 76 -5.75 16.08 14.16
CA ASN A 76 -5.77 16.64 12.80
C ASN A 76 -5.65 15.56 11.71
N ILE A 77 -6.30 14.43 11.90
CA ILE A 77 -6.31 13.35 10.90
C ILE A 77 -7.20 13.76 9.73
N ALA A 78 -6.59 13.88 8.54
CA ALA A 78 -7.33 13.99 7.28
C ALA A 78 -7.87 12.64 6.83
N ARG A 79 -7.08 11.56 7.00
CA ARG A 79 -7.46 10.21 6.60
C ARG A 79 -6.77 9.15 7.45
N ILE A 80 -7.51 8.11 7.80
CA ILE A 80 -6.98 6.90 8.42
C ILE A 80 -7.65 5.69 7.76
N GLU A 81 -6.85 4.73 7.32
CA GLU A 81 -7.35 3.54 6.63
C GLU A 81 -6.34 2.38 6.70
N LYS A 82 -6.75 1.19 6.25
CA LYS A 82 -5.82 0.08 6.04
C LYS A 82 -4.81 0.48 4.96
N TRP A 83 -3.52 0.29 5.25
CA TRP A 83 -2.46 0.63 4.31
C TRP A 83 -2.41 -0.36 3.14
N ASP A 84 -2.38 0.17 1.93
CA ASP A 84 -2.17 -0.57 0.70
C ASP A 84 -0.94 -0.01 -0.02
N PRO A 85 0.13 -0.80 -0.18
CA PRO A 85 1.37 -0.34 -0.83
C PRO A 85 1.21 -0.02 -2.32
N LYS A 86 0.17 -0.56 -2.96
CA LYS A 86 -0.09 -0.36 -4.39
C LYS A 86 -0.99 0.84 -4.66
N LYS A 87 -1.62 1.37 -3.63
CA LYS A 87 -2.56 2.48 -3.75
C LYS A 87 -1.87 3.74 -4.23
N VAL A 88 -2.36 4.30 -5.33
CA VAL A 88 -1.85 5.53 -5.91
C VAL A 88 -2.66 6.70 -5.39
N TRP A 89 -1.95 7.70 -4.86
CA TRP A 89 -2.52 8.94 -4.38
C TRP A 89 -2.27 10.06 -5.36
N THR A 90 -3.25 10.92 -5.53
CA THR A 90 -3.12 12.16 -6.29
C THR A 90 -3.35 13.33 -5.34
N ALA A 91 -2.37 14.23 -5.28
CA ALA A 91 -2.44 15.44 -4.46
C ALA A 91 -2.26 16.69 -5.30
N VAL A 92 -3.03 17.71 -4.99
CA VAL A 92 -2.81 19.09 -5.45
C VAL A 92 -2.20 19.87 -4.29
N VAL A 93 -1.05 20.47 -4.54
CA VAL A 93 -0.27 21.20 -3.53
C VAL A 93 0.05 22.59 -4.03
N ASN A 94 -0.16 23.61 -3.21
CA ASN A 94 0.39 24.95 -3.42
C ASN A 94 1.80 24.98 -2.86
N ASP A 95 2.80 25.06 -3.74
CA ASP A 95 4.21 24.96 -3.38
C ASP A 95 4.80 26.34 -3.13
N ALA A 96 5.01 26.69 -1.87
CA ALA A 96 5.53 27.99 -1.45
C ALA A 96 6.97 28.23 -1.90
N ASP A 97 7.80 27.21 -2.06
CA ASP A 97 9.19 27.32 -2.55
C ASP A 97 9.23 27.71 -4.03
N ASN A 98 8.12 27.49 -4.73
CA ASN A 98 7.98 27.71 -6.15
C ASN A 98 6.91 28.77 -6.49
N GLY A 99 6.83 29.81 -5.70
CA GLY A 99 5.94 30.95 -5.94
C GLY A 99 4.48 30.72 -5.56
N GLY A 100 4.19 29.68 -4.78
CA GLY A 100 2.84 29.35 -4.34
C GLY A 100 1.94 28.80 -5.45
N PHE A 101 2.52 28.40 -6.57
CA PHE A 101 1.75 27.83 -7.66
C PHE A 101 1.28 26.40 -7.34
N ALA A 102 0.17 26.00 -7.96
CA ALA A 102 -0.38 24.66 -7.80
C ALA A 102 0.39 23.62 -8.62
N TYR A 103 0.72 22.53 -7.96
CA TYR A 103 1.36 21.33 -8.53
C TYR A 103 0.48 20.11 -8.31
N ILE A 104 0.36 19.25 -9.31
CA ILE A 104 -0.22 17.93 -9.18
C ILE A 104 0.92 16.94 -8.94
N LYS A 105 0.73 16.06 -7.96
CA LYS A 105 1.61 14.94 -7.63
C LYS A 105 0.82 13.64 -7.69
N ARG A 106 1.41 12.60 -8.25
CA ARG A 106 0.87 11.23 -8.15
C ARG A 106 1.95 10.33 -7.59
N PHE A 107 1.63 9.61 -6.52
CA PHE A 107 2.63 8.85 -5.78
C PHE A 107 2.01 7.69 -5.01
N THR A 108 2.87 6.74 -4.62
CA THR A 108 2.56 5.70 -3.62
C THR A 108 3.20 6.08 -2.29
N MET A 109 2.63 5.60 -1.19
CA MET A 109 3.16 5.85 0.15
C MET A 109 3.97 4.66 0.63
N ASP A 110 5.25 4.90 0.94
CA ASP A 110 6.16 3.86 1.42
C ASP A 110 5.84 3.45 2.87
N ALA A 111 6.11 2.19 3.20
CA ALA A 111 5.92 1.61 4.54
C ALA A 111 6.91 2.15 5.58
N LEU A 112 6.81 3.42 5.95
CA LEU A 112 7.67 4.05 6.92
C LEU A 112 6.92 4.39 8.20
N ARG A 113 7.42 3.92 9.33
CA ARG A 113 6.84 4.19 10.67
C ARG A 113 7.09 5.61 11.16
N ARG A 114 8.03 6.33 10.56
CA ARG A 114 8.32 7.73 10.90
C ARG A 114 7.43 8.65 10.08
N HIS A 115 7.11 9.80 10.61
CA HIS A 115 6.40 10.86 9.90
C HIS A 115 7.18 11.27 8.64
N GLN A 116 6.46 11.34 7.53
CA GLN A 116 6.92 11.81 6.23
C GLN A 116 5.96 12.89 5.78
N ASN A 117 6.42 13.80 4.92
CA ASN A 117 5.55 14.84 4.36
C ASN A 117 5.65 14.80 2.83
N PHE A 118 4.49 14.70 2.16
CA PHE A 118 4.44 14.75 0.69
C PHE A 118 4.16 16.15 0.14
N VAL A 119 3.79 17.11 0.98
CA VAL A 119 3.58 18.51 0.56
C VAL A 119 4.92 19.22 0.39
N GLY A 120 5.87 18.96 1.30
CA GLY A 120 7.20 19.57 1.32
C GLY A 120 7.58 20.03 2.74
N GLU A 121 8.78 20.56 2.87
CA GLU A 121 9.31 21.01 4.18
C GLU A 121 8.92 22.45 4.51
N ASN A 122 8.43 23.23 3.55
CA ASN A 122 8.04 24.61 3.76
C ASN A 122 6.63 24.68 4.36
N GLU A 123 6.53 25.19 5.58
CA GLU A 123 5.29 25.35 6.34
C GLU A 123 4.21 26.21 5.63
N LYS A 124 4.63 27.03 4.64
CA LYS A 124 3.71 27.84 3.84
C LYS A 124 3.11 27.08 2.66
N SER A 125 3.65 25.92 2.35
CA SER A 125 3.06 25.03 1.35
C SER A 125 1.79 24.41 1.90
N GLN A 126 0.77 24.26 1.05
CA GLN A 126 -0.54 23.81 1.47
C GLN A 126 -1.02 22.64 0.64
N LEU A 127 -1.59 21.64 1.30
CA LEU A 127 -2.38 20.60 0.66
C LEU A 127 -3.74 21.17 0.27
N VAL A 128 -4.07 21.20 -1.02
CA VAL A 128 -5.35 21.72 -1.53
C VAL A 128 -6.36 20.61 -1.71
N LEU A 129 -5.91 19.46 -2.24
CA LEU A 129 -6.75 18.30 -2.49
C LEU A 129 -5.92 17.03 -2.39
N LEU A 130 -6.50 15.98 -1.82
CA LEU A 130 -5.95 14.63 -1.79
C LEU A 130 -7.03 13.64 -2.17
N THR A 131 -6.75 12.80 -3.18
CA THR A 131 -7.67 11.76 -3.62
C THR A 131 -6.94 10.46 -3.93
N ASP A 132 -7.64 9.35 -3.77
CA ASP A 132 -7.22 8.01 -4.14
C ASP A 132 -8.03 7.43 -5.31
N THR A 133 -8.82 8.29 -5.98
CA THR A 133 -9.53 7.92 -7.20
C THR A 133 -8.54 7.42 -8.25
N PHE A 134 -8.86 6.34 -8.93
CA PHE A 134 -7.93 5.67 -9.84
C PHE A 134 -7.54 6.54 -11.04
N TYR A 135 -8.53 7.22 -11.64
CA TYR A 135 -8.34 8.18 -12.74
C TYR A 135 -8.92 9.55 -12.35
N PRO A 136 -8.25 10.31 -11.46
CA PRO A 136 -8.83 11.52 -10.93
C PRO A 136 -8.87 12.63 -12.00
N ARG A 137 -10.03 13.25 -12.13
CA ARG A 137 -10.30 14.36 -13.03
C ARG A 137 -10.53 15.61 -12.19
N LEU A 138 -9.71 16.62 -12.39
CA LEU A 138 -9.64 17.80 -11.55
C LEU A 138 -10.05 19.04 -12.32
N LEU A 139 -10.93 19.84 -11.72
CA LEU A 139 -11.36 21.13 -12.24
C LEU A 139 -10.74 22.24 -11.41
N PHE A 140 -10.01 23.12 -12.06
CA PHE A 140 -9.36 24.29 -11.47
C PHE A 140 -10.13 25.55 -11.84
N SER A 141 -10.69 26.24 -10.85
CA SER A 141 -11.30 27.57 -11.01
C SER A 141 -10.31 28.63 -10.62
N PHE A 142 -10.32 29.74 -11.35
CA PHE A 142 -9.38 30.84 -11.14
C PHE A 142 -10.00 31.95 -10.32
N GLY A 143 -9.14 32.69 -9.59
CA GLY A 143 -9.56 33.78 -8.73
C GLY A 143 -8.68 35.02 -8.84
N GLY A 144 -8.99 36.05 -8.07
CA GLY A 144 -8.27 37.30 -8.08
C GLY A 144 -8.25 37.97 -9.45
N THR A 145 -7.06 38.27 -9.96
CA THR A 145 -6.88 38.91 -11.29
C THR A 145 -7.19 37.94 -12.46
N ASP A 146 -7.34 36.68 -12.18
CA ASP A 146 -7.57 35.64 -13.19
C ASP A 146 -9.00 35.07 -13.16
N ALA A 147 -9.90 35.65 -12.37
CA ALA A 147 -11.28 35.16 -12.16
C ALA A 147 -12.13 35.04 -13.43
N ASP A 148 -11.85 35.85 -14.45
CA ASP A 148 -12.57 35.82 -15.74
C ASP A 148 -12.11 34.69 -16.68
N ARG A 149 -11.13 33.89 -16.28
CA ARG A 149 -10.64 32.76 -17.07
C ARG A 149 -11.59 31.59 -17.01
N ALA A 150 -11.73 30.90 -18.13
CA ALA A 150 -12.46 29.65 -18.16
C ALA A 150 -11.77 28.62 -17.24
N PRO A 151 -12.53 27.82 -16.47
CA PRO A 151 -11.98 26.77 -15.64
C PRO A 151 -11.12 25.79 -16.46
N LEU A 152 -10.06 25.27 -15.86
CA LEU A 152 -9.13 24.33 -16.47
C LEU A 152 -9.42 22.93 -15.92
N GLU A 153 -9.75 22.02 -16.82
CA GLU A 153 -9.96 20.61 -16.51
C GLU A 153 -8.70 19.81 -16.82
N ILE A 154 -8.29 18.93 -15.91
CA ILE A 154 -7.11 18.08 -16.03
C ILE A 154 -7.45 16.64 -15.63
N ASP A 155 -7.19 15.69 -16.53
CA ASP A 155 -7.07 14.27 -16.22
C ASP A 155 -5.66 14.03 -15.64
N ALA A 156 -5.58 13.80 -14.34
CA ALA A 156 -4.30 13.71 -13.63
C ALA A 156 -3.46 12.51 -14.06
N ASP A 157 -4.09 11.42 -14.52
CA ASP A 157 -3.39 10.23 -15.03
C ASP A 157 -2.61 10.52 -16.30
N SER A 158 -3.25 11.22 -17.23
CA SER A 158 -2.62 11.66 -18.48
C SER A 158 -1.64 12.81 -18.28
N PHE A 159 -1.87 13.63 -17.24
CA PHE A 159 -1.07 14.83 -16.98
C PHE A 159 0.28 14.50 -16.34
N ILE A 160 0.33 13.56 -15.38
CA ILE A 160 1.56 13.19 -14.66
C ILE A 160 1.55 11.70 -14.29
N GLY A 161 2.66 11.02 -14.59
CA GLY A 161 2.88 9.63 -14.13
C GLY A 161 3.15 9.53 -12.63
N VAL A 162 2.96 8.33 -12.08
CA VAL A 162 3.24 8.02 -10.66
C VAL A 162 4.75 8.12 -10.39
N LYS A 163 5.12 8.79 -9.30
CA LYS A 163 6.50 8.98 -8.83
C LYS A 163 6.57 8.74 -7.32
N GLY A 164 7.75 8.87 -6.73
CA GLY A 164 7.90 8.86 -5.27
C GLY A 164 7.24 10.08 -4.62
N PHE A 165 6.74 9.93 -3.39
CA PHE A 165 6.01 11.00 -2.66
C PHE A 165 6.84 12.29 -2.45
N LYS A 166 8.18 12.21 -2.45
CA LYS A 166 9.09 13.38 -2.36
C LYS A 166 9.24 14.13 -3.68
N ALA A 167 8.76 13.59 -4.80
CA ALA A 167 8.85 14.28 -6.07
C ALA A 167 8.04 15.58 -6.04
N LYS A 168 8.57 16.64 -6.66
CA LYS A 168 7.95 17.97 -6.69
C LYS A 168 6.58 17.98 -7.38
N GLY A 169 6.32 17.06 -8.30
CA GLY A 169 5.11 17.08 -9.12
C GLY A 169 5.27 17.92 -10.38
N LYS A 170 4.15 18.15 -11.06
CA LYS A 170 4.07 18.96 -12.29
C LYS A 170 3.18 20.16 -12.05
N ARG A 171 3.70 21.34 -12.36
CA ARG A 171 2.95 22.59 -12.21
C ARG A 171 1.75 22.63 -13.16
N VAL A 172 0.60 23.01 -12.61
CA VAL A 172 -0.66 23.15 -13.34
C VAL A 172 -0.66 24.40 -14.18
N THR A 173 -0.42 25.54 -13.52
CA THR A 173 -0.50 26.88 -14.14
C THR A 173 0.31 27.90 -13.32
N THR A 174 0.46 29.09 -13.86
CA THR A 174 1.01 30.27 -13.16
C THR A 174 -0.09 31.26 -12.75
N PHE A 175 -1.35 30.95 -13.04
CA PHE A 175 -2.48 31.78 -12.68
C PHE A 175 -2.97 31.50 -11.27
N ASN A 176 -3.66 32.48 -10.67
CA ASN A 176 -4.22 32.33 -9.35
C ASN A 176 -5.39 31.34 -9.34
N ILE A 177 -5.26 30.26 -8.61
CA ILE A 177 -6.31 29.26 -8.42
C ILE A 177 -7.12 29.66 -7.17
N ASP A 178 -8.43 29.68 -7.30
CA ASP A 178 -9.37 29.89 -6.22
C ASP A 178 -9.85 28.58 -5.62
N LYS A 179 -10.23 27.61 -6.48
CA LYS A 179 -10.82 26.34 -6.07
C LYS A 179 -10.33 25.21 -6.95
N VAL A 180 -10.18 24.04 -6.32
CA VAL A 180 -9.95 22.78 -7.00
C VAL A 180 -11.05 21.79 -6.61
N GLU A 181 -11.70 21.20 -7.59
CA GLU A 181 -12.77 20.22 -7.40
C GLU A 181 -12.42 18.94 -8.12
N GLU A 182 -12.74 17.82 -7.50
CA GLU A 182 -12.66 16.53 -8.15
C GLU A 182 -13.97 16.25 -8.88
N LEU A 183 -13.88 15.93 -10.17
CA LEU A 183 -14.99 15.53 -11.01
C LEU A 183 -15.06 14.02 -11.13
N GLU A 184 -16.22 13.50 -11.53
CA GLU A 184 -16.36 12.07 -11.82
C GLU A 184 -15.36 11.64 -12.89
N PRO A 185 -14.63 10.51 -12.69
CA PRO A 185 -13.69 10.01 -13.66
C PRO A 185 -14.40 9.57 -14.94
N LEU A 186 -13.78 9.83 -16.08
CA LEU A 186 -14.30 9.39 -17.39
C LEU A 186 -14.09 7.91 -17.65
N ARG A 187 -13.19 7.28 -16.89
CA ARG A 187 -12.83 5.87 -17.00
C ARG A 187 -12.96 5.20 -15.64
N GLN A 188 -13.39 3.95 -15.63
CA GLN A 188 -13.31 3.11 -14.45
C GLN A 188 -12.10 2.17 -14.59
N PRO A 189 -11.44 1.78 -13.49
CA PRO A 189 -10.42 0.74 -13.55
C PRO A 189 -11.05 -0.54 -14.10
N ASP A 190 -10.29 -1.25 -14.91
CA ASP A 190 -10.69 -2.60 -15.31
C ASP A 190 -10.90 -3.43 -14.04
N PRO A 191 -11.97 -4.24 -13.95
CA PRO A 191 -12.17 -5.10 -12.81
C PRO A 191 -10.93 -5.98 -12.65
N GLU A 192 -10.36 -6.01 -11.44
CA GLU A 192 -9.30 -6.97 -11.13
C GLU A 192 -9.84 -8.36 -11.50
N PRO A 193 -9.05 -9.20 -12.20
CA PRO A 193 -9.47 -10.57 -12.46
C PRO A 193 -9.75 -11.20 -11.09
N GLU A 194 -10.99 -11.65 -10.91
CA GLU A 194 -11.35 -12.40 -9.72
C GLU A 194 -10.33 -13.52 -9.55
N PRO A 195 -9.82 -13.77 -8.33
CA PRO A 195 -8.94 -14.90 -8.09
C PRO A 195 -9.71 -16.13 -8.57
N THR A 196 -9.32 -16.64 -9.72
CA THR A 196 -9.83 -17.93 -10.18
C THR A 196 -9.36 -18.94 -9.15
N ASP A 197 -10.29 -19.53 -8.41
CA ASP A 197 -10.09 -20.75 -7.62
C ASP A 197 -9.70 -21.92 -8.55
N ALA A 198 -8.61 -21.73 -9.29
CA ALA A 198 -7.97 -22.76 -10.09
C ALA A 198 -6.76 -23.30 -9.33
N ALA A 199 -7.04 -23.77 -8.13
CA ALA A 199 -6.13 -24.59 -7.36
C ALA A 199 -6.91 -25.79 -6.80
N ASP A 200 -7.60 -26.50 -7.69
CA ASP A 200 -7.98 -27.87 -7.42
C ASP A 200 -7.80 -28.70 -8.71
N GLU A 201 -7.15 -29.86 -8.54
CA GLU A 201 -6.94 -30.90 -9.55
C GLU A 201 -5.89 -30.65 -10.66
N ALA A 202 -4.63 -30.59 -10.24
CA ALA A 202 -3.59 -31.30 -10.96
C ALA A 202 -2.74 -32.05 -9.91
N GLU A 203 -3.13 -33.27 -9.58
CA GLU A 203 -2.17 -34.23 -9.04
C GLU A 203 -0.99 -34.26 -10.02
N PRO A 204 0.27 -34.16 -9.56
CA PRO A 204 1.40 -34.43 -10.42
C PRO A 204 1.31 -35.91 -10.80
N GLU A 205 0.91 -36.20 -12.04
CA GLU A 205 1.23 -37.50 -12.62
C GLU A 205 2.76 -37.62 -12.51
N ASP A 206 3.20 -38.52 -11.63
CA ASP A 206 4.57 -39.01 -11.58
C ASP A 206 4.89 -39.65 -12.95
N LEU A 207 5.26 -38.79 -13.90
CA LEU A 207 5.89 -39.23 -15.12
C LEU A 207 7.31 -39.67 -14.74
N ASP A 208 7.45 -40.94 -14.42
CA ASP A 208 8.73 -41.61 -14.33
C ASP A 208 9.46 -41.39 -15.68
N PRO A 209 10.52 -40.57 -15.73
CA PRO A 209 11.22 -40.25 -16.98
C PRO A 209 11.88 -41.49 -17.64
N ASP A 210 11.87 -42.64 -16.97
CA ASP A 210 12.44 -43.90 -17.43
C ASP A 210 11.41 -44.98 -17.81
N ALA A 211 10.12 -44.68 -17.78
CA ALA A 211 9.07 -45.62 -18.16
C ALA A 211 9.07 -45.93 -19.67
N GLY A 212 10.05 -46.62 -20.16
CA GLY A 212 10.22 -47.04 -21.57
C GLY A 212 11.63 -47.39 -21.95
N LYS A 213 12.60 -47.18 -21.08
CA LYS A 213 14.00 -47.54 -21.32
C LYS A 213 14.30 -48.90 -20.66
N SER A 214 15.02 -49.76 -21.36
CA SER A 214 15.55 -50.98 -20.77
C SER A 214 16.65 -50.63 -19.75
N GLN A 215 16.84 -51.45 -18.72
CA GLN A 215 17.91 -51.26 -17.72
C GLN A 215 19.28 -51.03 -18.33
N GLN A 216 19.53 -51.67 -19.50
CA GLN A 216 20.79 -51.53 -20.22
C GLN A 216 20.95 -50.10 -20.83
N GLN A 217 19.89 -49.48 -21.32
CA GLN A 217 19.94 -48.14 -21.89
C GLN A 217 20.20 -47.09 -20.84
N VAL A 218 19.67 -47.21 -19.62
CA VAL A 218 19.90 -46.31 -18.49
C VAL A 218 21.35 -46.43 -18.03
N ILE A 219 21.93 -47.62 -17.99
CA ILE A 219 23.33 -47.83 -17.60
C ILE A 219 24.28 -47.27 -18.65
N ASP A 220 24.00 -47.41 -19.93
CA ASP A 220 24.83 -46.87 -21.01
C ASP A 220 24.82 -45.33 -21.04
N GLU A 221 23.68 -44.70 -20.75
CA GLU A 221 23.56 -43.24 -20.66
C GLU A 221 24.30 -42.67 -19.46
N MET A 222 24.23 -43.32 -18.29
CA MET A 222 25.01 -42.98 -17.11
C MET A 222 26.52 -43.16 -17.30
N THR A 223 26.93 -44.24 -17.99
CA THR A 223 28.34 -44.53 -18.22
C THR A 223 28.93 -43.58 -19.27
N GLY A 224 28.15 -43.17 -20.27
CA GLY A 224 28.54 -42.16 -21.25
C GLY A 224 28.79 -40.79 -20.66
N GLN A 225 28.03 -40.37 -19.64
CA GLN A 225 28.25 -39.10 -18.93
C GLN A 225 29.49 -39.12 -18.04
N LEU A 226 29.86 -40.25 -17.47
CA LEU A 226 31.08 -40.40 -16.66
C LEU A 226 32.38 -40.33 -17.48
N ASN A 227 32.36 -40.72 -18.73
CA ASN A 227 33.54 -40.65 -19.60
C ASN A 227 33.85 -39.25 -20.12
N LEU A 228 32.91 -38.28 -20.08
CA LEU A 228 33.11 -36.91 -20.48
C LEU A 228 33.92 -36.11 -19.44
N PHE A 229 34.06 -36.60 -18.20
CA PHE A 229 34.81 -35.92 -17.12
C PHE A 229 36.26 -36.43 -16.93
N THR A 230 36.65 -37.47 -17.62
CA THR A 230 37.99 -38.07 -17.45
C THR A 230 38.99 -37.75 -18.57
N GLU A 231 38.56 -37.06 -19.65
CA GLU A 231 39.40 -36.76 -20.78
C GLU A 231 40.10 -35.35 -20.74
N ASN A 232 39.95 -34.59 -19.66
CA ASN A 232 40.60 -33.28 -19.53
C ASN A 232 41.61 -33.17 -18.39
N ALA A 233 42.27 -34.26 -18.00
CA ALA A 233 43.31 -34.25 -16.94
C ALA A 233 44.72 -34.59 -17.42
N ASP A 234 45.02 -34.40 -18.72
CA ASP A 234 46.41 -34.50 -19.24
C ASP A 234 46.61 -33.52 -20.41
N LEU A 235 46.98 -32.24 -20.05
CA LEU A 235 47.85 -31.37 -20.84
C LEU A 235 48.29 -30.17 -20.01
#